data_46c761610a4be5024efa0039428958d0
#
_entry.id   46c761610a4be5024efa0039428958d0
#
_cell.length_a   1.000
_cell.length_b   1.000
_cell.length_c   1.000
_cell.angle_alpha   90.00
_cell.angle_beta   90.00
_cell.angle_gamma   90.00
#
_symmetry.space_group_name_H-M   'P 1'
#
loop_
_entity.id
_entity.type
_entity.pdbx_description
1 polymer ?
#
loop_
_entity_poly.entity_id
_entity_poly.type
_entity_poly.pdbx_seq_one_letter_code
_entity_poly.pdbx_strand_id
1 'polypeptide(L)'
;MNSKYILILFSIYIMCICSSCSDFLKEVSQDEFEPKTASAFQELLNGEGYSTTTCFDPITDILTDDVEGAQGQAYNYTDGNLAHRAVYTWQSNMYLLLADYDMTNLLHTYQKLYKCIMTCNLVIDGLTTADGTEDEKTQTRGEALSLRAYYYFLLVNLYAMPYNSAGTAPESLLGVPLVIRPEIRDEGIARNTVAEVYTQICKDIEEACSLLDGKTANTIGLFRINNVAAHLLASRIYLYMENWDKVIEHTGAALAGAPALVDLTTYQLSNTASPQYATNNIISRNFPEVIFIGGMAGNIKTEGTLIRVSDSGSNALLRLYDSSDARRNIFFSDMSFMYYKYWMAKRGTQEQGFVWRTAELYLNRAEAYAAKYMAGDNSC
;
A
#
# COMPACT_ATOMS: atom_id res chain seq x y z
N MET A 1 29.59 31.39 67.80
CA MET A 1 29.52 31.25 66.32
C MET A 1 28.91 32.54 65.79
N ASN A 2 29.68 33.33 65.04
CA ASN A 2 29.25 34.68 64.63
C ASN A 2 28.00 34.63 63.73
N SER A 3 26.99 35.41 64.04
CA SER A 3 25.72 35.57 63.30
C SER A 3 25.92 35.72 61.77
N LYS A 4 27.04 36.29 61.34
CA LYS A 4 27.42 36.43 59.93
C LYS A 4 27.68 35.10 59.24
N TYR A 5 28.23 34.09 59.89
CA TYR A 5 28.46 32.74 59.27
C TYR A 5 27.17 31.94 59.15
N ILE A 6 26.22 32.14 60.04
CA ILE A 6 24.88 31.52 59.98
C ILE A 6 24.10 32.06 58.77
N LEU A 7 24.17 33.36 58.52
CA LEU A 7 23.54 34.03 57.39
C LEU A 7 24.15 33.54 56.03
N ILE A 8 25.46 33.37 55.97
CA ILE A 8 26.17 32.92 54.80
C ILE A 8 25.78 31.41 54.48
N LEU A 9 25.78 30.59 55.52
CA LEU A 9 25.36 29.19 55.38
C LEU A 9 23.89 29.05 54.98
N PHE A 10 23.03 29.92 55.50
CA PHE A 10 21.60 29.93 55.12
C PHE A 10 21.39 30.43 53.69
N SER A 11 22.19 31.38 53.21
CA SER A 11 22.18 31.90 51.86
C SER A 11 22.65 30.84 50.83
N ILE A 12 23.71 30.07 51.16
CA ILE A 12 24.21 28.97 50.34
C ILE A 12 23.19 27.83 50.27
N TYR A 13 22.53 27.54 51.41
CA TYR A 13 21.47 26.52 51.46
C TYR A 13 20.25 26.88 50.59
N ILE A 14 19.83 28.14 50.60
CA ILE A 14 18.75 28.63 49.71
C ILE A 14 19.19 28.60 48.26
N MET A 15 20.45 28.90 47.92
CA MET A 15 20.96 28.85 46.55
C MET A 15 21.00 27.42 45.98
N CYS A 16 21.24 26.40 46.82
CA CYS A 16 21.22 24.99 46.43
C CYS A 16 19.80 24.45 46.22
N ILE A 17 18.77 25.03 46.84
CA ILE A 17 17.38 24.64 46.66
C ILE A 17 16.81 25.22 45.35
N CYS A 18 17.35 26.31 44.83
CA CYS A 18 16.92 26.97 43.60
C CYS A 18 17.49 26.34 42.31
N SER A 19 18.41 25.35 42.42
CA SER A 19 18.80 24.52 41.27
C SER A 19 17.73 23.41 41.04
N SER A 20 16.50 23.81 40.85
CA SER A 20 15.43 22.96 40.40
C SER A 20 15.76 22.48 38.97
N CYS A 21 15.78 21.19 38.76
CA CYS A 21 15.95 20.57 37.43
C CYS A 21 14.94 21.21 36.49
N SER A 22 15.41 21.93 35.48
CA SER A 22 14.57 22.54 34.43
C SER A 22 13.74 21.48 33.68
N ASP A 23 14.16 20.21 33.71
CA ASP A 23 13.46 19.11 33.08
C ASP A 23 12.21 18.64 33.86
N PHE A 24 12.11 18.92 35.17
CA PHE A 24 10.91 18.57 35.95
C PHE A 24 9.72 19.47 35.65
N LEU A 25 9.95 20.67 35.10
CA LEU A 25 8.91 21.64 34.74
C LEU A 25 8.58 21.70 33.26
N LYS A 26 9.15 20.82 32.44
CA LYS A 26 8.64 20.61 31.09
C LYS A 26 7.27 19.94 31.22
N GLU A 27 6.21 20.71 31.05
CA GLU A 27 4.89 20.18 30.79
C GLU A 27 4.98 19.35 29.52
N VAL A 28 5.19 18.04 29.66
CA VAL A 28 4.90 17.09 28.60
C VAL A 28 3.38 16.94 28.61
N SER A 29 2.71 17.36 27.55
CA SER A 29 1.28 17.12 27.37
C SER A 29 1.02 15.64 27.64
N GLN A 30 0.14 15.31 28.59
CA GLN A 30 -0.14 13.92 28.97
C GLN A 30 -0.77 13.12 27.79
N ASP A 31 -1.19 13.81 26.74
CA ASP A 31 -1.80 13.26 25.54
C ASP A 31 -0.80 13.13 24.37
N GLU A 32 0.47 13.51 24.54
CA GLU A 32 1.47 13.47 23.48
C GLU A 32 2.35 12.22 23.63
N PHE A 33 2.08 11.21 22.77
CA PHE A 33 2.88 10.00 22.71
C PHE A 33 4.19 10.29 21.96
N GLU A 34 5.30 10.36 22.68
CA GLU A 34 6.65 10.50 22.14
C GLU A 34 7.36 9.12 22.16
N PRO A 35 7.49 8.42 21.02
CA PRO A 35 8.16 7.14 21.00
C PRO A 35 9.66 7.29 21.24
N LYS A 36 10.22 6.48 22.16
CA LYS A 36 11.66 6.50 22.52
C LYS A 36 12.37 5.18 22.26
N THR A 37 11.63 4.12 22.01
CA THR A 37 12.18 2.78 21.78
C THR A 37 11.82 2.27 20.40
N ALA A 38 12.62 1.35 19.86
CA ALA A 38 12.36 0.69 18.58
C ALA A 38 10.97 0.03 18.57
N SER A 39 10.56 -0.60 19.68
CA SER A 39 9.21 -1.18 19.84
C SER A 39 8.12 -0.10 19.76
N ALA A 40 8.29 1.05 20.40
CA ALA A 40 7.32 2.15 20.34
C ALA A 40 7.20 2.73 18.92
N PHE A 41 8.33 2.84 18.19
CA PHE A 41 8.30 3.23 16.77
C PHE A 41 7.63 2.16 15.89
N GLN A 42 7.79 0.87 16.21
CA GLN A 42 7.07 -0.20 15.51
C GLN A 42 5.55 -0.12 15.78
N GLU A 43 5.13 0.19 17.00
CA GLU A 43 3.72 0.41 17.33
C GLU A 43 3.15 1.62 16.58
N LEU A 44 3.89 2.73 16.50
CA LEU A 44 3.52 3.88 15.70
C LEU A 44 3.38 3.52 14.22
N LEU A 45 4.34 2.75 13.68
CA LEU A 45 4.29 2.28 12.29
C LEU A 45 3.08 1.38 12.05
N ASN A 46 2.78 0.47 12.97
CA ASN A 46 1.62 -0.43 12.87
C ASN A 46 0.29 0.32 12.93
N GLY A 47 0.17 1.35 13.74
CA GLY A 47 -1.07 2.11 13.93
C GLY A 47 -1.32 3.16 12.85
N GLU A 48 -0.30 3.89 12.44
CA GLU A 48 -0.43 5.08 11.59
C GLU A 48 0.35 4.97 10.26
N GLY A 49 1.35 4.12 10.18
CA GLY A 49 2.17 3.92 8.98
C GLY A 49 1.59 2.85 8.08
N TYR A 50 1.21 1.71 8.63
CA TYR A 50 0.39 0.74 7.90
C TYR A 50 -1.03 1.27 7.79
N SER A 51 -1.53 1.36 6.56
CA SER A 51 -2.89 1.81 6.34
C SER A 51 -3.90 0.81 6.91
N THR A 52 -4.52 1.15 8.02
CA THR A 52 -5.61 0.36 8.62
C THR A 52 -6.97 0.68 8.02
N THR A 53 -7.12 1.85 7.45
CA THR A 53 -8.29 2.25 6.67
C THR A 53 -7.88 2.36 5.22
N THR A 54 -8.81 2.22 4.31
CA THR A 54 -8.56 2.40 2.87
C THR A 54 -7.79 3.69 2.60
N CYS A 55 -6.45 3.64 2.64
CA CYS A 55 -5.62 4.67 2.01
C CYS A 55 -5.80 4.66 0.50
N PHE A 56 -6.34 3.56 0.00
CA PHE A 56 -6.64 3.37 -1.41
C PHE A 56 -8.04 3.85 -1.64
N ASP A 57 -8.12 4.80 -2.49
CA ASP A 57 -9.37 5.23 -3.08
C ASP A 57 -9.99 4.00 -3.76
N PRO A 58 -11.23 3.61 -3.42
CA PRO A 58 -11.96 2.58 -4.16
C PRO A 58 -12.06 2.89 -5.66
N ILE A 59 -11.79 4.11 -6.06
CA ILE A 59 -11.68 4.52 -7.45
C ILE A 59 -10.67 3.65 -8.22
N THR A 60 -9.54 3.27 -7.62
CA THR A 60 -8.53 2.46 -8.30
C THR A 60 -9.01 1.06 -8.68
N ASP A 61 -9.94 0.49 -7.90
CA ASP A 61 -10.55 -0.80 -8.22
C ASP A 61 -11.58 -0.69 -9.35
N ILE A 62 -12.08 0.51 -9.58
CA ILE A 62 -13.08 0.80 -10.63
C ILE A 62 -12.40 1.25 -11.93
N LEU A 63 -11.25 1.93 -11.84
CA LEU A 63 -10.43 2.36 -12.98
C LEU A 63 -9.63 1.20 -13.57
N THR A 64 -10.30 0.10 -13.83
CA THR A 64 -9.73 -1.11 -14.44
C THR A 64 -10.57 -1.53 -15.63
N ASP A 65 -9.97 -2.27 -16.56
CA ASP A 65 -10.63 -2.79 -17.74
C ASP A 65 -11.37 -4.13 -17.48
N ASP A 66 -11.28 -4.64 -16.27
CA ASP A 66 -11.94 -5.87 -15.85
C ASP A 66 -13.33 -5.63 -15.22
N VAL A 67 -13.78 -4.39 -15.11
CA VAL A 67 -15.11 -4.03 -14.61
C VAL A 67 -15.89 -3.18 -15.62
N GLU A 68 -17.20 -3.33 -15.61
CA GLU A 68 -18.11 -2.50 -16.40
C GLU A 68 -19.30 -2.05 -15.57
N GLY A 69 -19.89 -0.91 -15.94
CA GLY A 69 -21.17 -0.48 -15.39
C GLY A 69 -22.30 -1.43 -15.79
N ALA A 70 -23.17 -1.76 -14.85
CA ALA A 70 -24.36 -2.56 -15.14
C ALA A 70 -25.24 -1.82 -16.16
N GLN A 71 -25.41 -2.37 -17.36
CA GLN A 71 -26.26 -1.81 -18.40
C GLN A 71 -27.71 -2.29 -18.23
N GLY A 72 -28.66 -1.37 -18.32
CA GLY A 72 -29.98 -1.66 -18.85
C GLY A 72 -31.05 -2.18 -17.93
N GLN A 73 -31.18 -1.67 -16.71
CA GLN A 73 -32.47 -1.68 -16.01
C GLN A 73 -32.63 -0.37 -15.22
N ALA A 74 -33.88 0.06 -15.12
CA ALA A 74 -34.27 1.23 -14.36
C ALA A 74 -33.93 1.08 -12.85
N TYR A 75 -32.64 1.02 -12.54
CA TYR A 75 -32.23 1.31 -11.18
C TYR A 75 -32.54 2.78 -10.96
N ASN A 76 -33.20 3.05 -9.89
CA ASN A 76 -33.30 4.38 -9.34
C ASN A 76 -31.88 4.94 -9.32
N TYR A 77 -31.59 5.91 -10.20
CA TYR A 77 -30.34 6.62 -10.22
C TYR A 77 -30.23 7.35 -8.87
N THR A 78 -29.68 6.63 -7.88
CA THR A 78 -29.25 7.29 -6.66
C THR A 78 -27.99 8.06 -6.99
N ASP A 79 -27.77 9.18 -6.34
CA ASP A 79 -26.62 10.05 -6.58
C ASP A 79 -25.29 9.30 -6.57
N GLY A 80 -25.13 8.28 -5.71
CA GLY A 80 -23.96 7.42 -5.66
C GLY A 80 -23.68 6.64 -6.95
N ASN A 81 -24.71 6.25 -7.70
CA ASN A 81 -24.59 5.55 -8.97
C ASN A 81 -24.03 6.43 -10.08
N LEU A 82 -24.45 7.70 -10.08
CA LEU A 82 -23.97 8.68 -11.05
C LEU A 82 -22.51 9.07 -10.77
N ALA A 83 -22.12 9.16 -9.50
CA ALA A 83 -20.75 9.42 -9.12
C ALA A 83 -19.80 8.30 -9.58
N HIS A 84 -20.12 7.04 -9.32
CA HIS A 84 -19.32 5.90 -9.79
C HIS A 84 -19.25 5.82 -11.31
N ARG A 85 -20.31 6.24 -12.03
CA ARG A 85 -20.28 6.28 -13.48
C ARG A 85 -19.17 7.16 -14.01
N ALA A 86 -18.94 8.32 -13.41
CA ALA A 86 -17.86 9.20 -13.81
C ALA A 86 -16.48 8.50 -13.75
N VAL A 87 -16.29 7.61 -12.78
CA VAL A 87 -15.07 6.85 -12.59
C VAL A 87 -14.91 5.76 -13.64
N TYR A 88 -15.84 4.81 -13.74
CA TYR A 88 -15.70 3.68 -14.69
C TYR A 88 -15.82 4.09 -16.16
N THR A 89 -16.32 5.29 -16.45
CA THR A 89 -16.29 5.88 -17.80
C THR A 89 -15.09 6.79 -18.04
N TRP A 90 -14.14 6.86 -17.11
CA TRP A 90 -12.87 7.61 -17.23
C TRP A 90 -13.08 9.10 -17.53
N GLN A 91 -14.07 9.72 -16.88
CA GLN A 91 -14.33 11.15 -17.09
C GLN A 91 -13.19 12.00 -16.53
N SER A 92 -12.69 12.95 -17.31
CA SER A 92 -11.58 13.82 -16.90
C SER A 92 -11.89 14.67 -15.66
N ASN A 93 -13.17 14.93 -15.39
CA ASN A 93 -13.67 15.68 -14.24
C ASN A 93 -14.26 14.77 -13.15
N MET A 94 -13.92 13.48 -13.11
CA MET A 94 -14.51 12.50 -12.18
C MET A 94 -14.43 12.95 -10.72
N TYR A 95 -13.35 13.62 -10.31
CA TYR A 95 -13.21 14.11 -8.93
C TYR A 95 -14.21 15.21 -8.58
N LEU A 96 -14.50 16.11 -9.52
CA LEU A 96 -15.54 17.14 -9.33
C LEU A 96 -16.91 16.50 -9.23
N LEU A 97 -17.21 15.53 -10.10
CA LEU A 97 -18.48 14.82 -10.07
C LEU A 97 -18.66 14.01 -8.77
N LEU A 98 -17.59 13.38 -8.26
CA LEU A 98 -17.63 12.71 -6.95
C LEU A 98 -17.94 13.71 -5.81
N ALA A 99 -17.35 14.90 -5.85
CA ALA A 99 -17.61 15.94 -4.87
C ALA A 99 -19.06 16.45 -4.94
N ASP A 100 -19.61 16.63 -6.15
CA ASP A 100 -20.99 17.07 -6.36
C ASP A 100 -22.03 16.09 -5.79
N TYR A 101 -21.66 14.80 -5.68
CA TYR A 101 -22.50 13.75 -5.11
C TYR A 101 -22.16 13.42 -3.64
N ASP A 102 -21.48 14.31 -2.93
CA ASP A 102 -21.08 14.16 -1.53
C ASP A 102 -20.23 12.89 -1.23
N MET A 103 -19.52 12.40 -2.23
CA MET A 103 -18.59 11.26 -2.10
C MET A 103 -17.17 11.72 -1.80
N THR A 104 -17.03 12.79 -1.04
CA THR A 104 -15.74 13.42 -0.70
C THR A 104 -14.80 12.51 0.11
N ASN A 105 -15.35 11.53 0.83
CA ASN A 105 -14.57 10.52 1.52
C ASN A 105 -13.70 9.66 0.58
N LEU A 106 -14.03 9.62 -0.71
CA LEU A 106 -13.23 8.95 -1.75
C LEU A 106 -12.09 9.84 -2.27
N LEU A 107 -12.08 11.13 -1.97
CA LEU A 107 -11.15 12.12 -2.54
C LEU A 107 -9.89 12.34 -1.70
N HIS A 108 -9.73 11.64 -0.58
CA HIS A 108 -8.65 11.92 0.36
C HIS A 108 -7.40 11.04 0.19
N THR A 109 -7.30 10.27 -0.90
CA THR A 109 -6.16 9.36 -1.15
C THR A 109 -4.82 10.09 -1.10
N TYR A 110 -4.70 11.24 -1.76
CA TYR A 110 -3.47 12.04 -1.75
C TYR A 110 -3.05 12.43 -0.33
N GLN A 111 -3.96 12.99 0.44
CA GLN A 111 -3.71 13.41 1.82
C GLN A 111 -3.38 12.23 2.74
N LYS A 112 -4.11 11.13 2.61
CA LYS A 112 -3.90 9.91 3.41
C LYS A 112 -2.53 9.30 3.14
N LEU A 113 -2.11 9.22 1.88
CA LEU A 113 -0.80 8.69 1.51
C LEU A 113 0.34 9.56 2.09
N TYR A 114 0.21 10.90 2.04
CA TYR A 114 1.20 11.78 2.67
C TYR A 114 1.19 11.68 4.21
N LYS A 115 0.04 11.43 4.86
CA LYS A 115 0.00 11.14 6.29
C LYS A 115 0.80 9.88 6.62
N CYS A 116 0.61 8.80 5.86
CA CYS A 116 1.39 7.57 6.03
C CYS A 116 2.90 7.80 5.78
N ILE A 117 3.26 8.58 4.75
CA ILE A 117 4.65 8.97 4.46
C ILE A 117 5.25 9.74 5.63
N MET A 118 4.51 10.68 6.22
CA MET A 118 4.97 11.43 7.39
C MET A 118 5.27 10.49 8.57
N THR A 119 4.40 9.51 8.82
CA THR A 119 4.65 8.49 9.85
C THR A 119 5.89 7.66 9.53
N CYS A 120 6.07 7.23 8.29
CA CYS A 120 7.31 6.54 7.88
C CYS A 120 8.55 7.40 8.13
N ASN A 121 8.48 8.70 7.80
CA ASN A 121 9.60 9.63 8.04
C ASN A 121 9.92 9.78 9.54
N LEU A 122 8.89 9.91 10.40
CA LEU A 122 9.04 9.96 11.85
C LEU A 122 9.72 8.70 12.38
N VAL A 123 9.32 7.53 11.91
CA VAL A 123 9.91 6.25 12.29
C VAL A 123 11.36 6.16 11.82
N ILE A 124 11.64 6.45 10.54
CA ILE A 124 12.99 6.35 9.96
C ILE A 124 13.98 7.28 10.68
N ASP A 125 13.55 8.51 10.99
CA ASP A 125 14.37 9.52 11.68
C ASP A 125 14.55 9.16 13.16
N GLY A 126 13.46 8.84 13.85
CA GLY A 126 13.47 8.55 15.29
C GLY A 126 14.23 7.28 15.67
N LEU A 127 14.29 6.27 14.80
CA LEU A 127 15.07 5.05 15.04
C LEU A 127 16.57 5.31 15.15
N THR A 128 17.08 6.44 14.67
CA THR A 128 18.50 6.81 14.77
C THR A 128 18.96 7.00 16.21
N THR A 129 18.06 7.44 17.08
CA THR A 129 18.33 7.73 18.50
C THR A 129 17.53 6.84 19.46
N ALA A 130 16.68 5.95 18.93
CA ALA A 130 15.83 5.09 19.74
C ALA A 130 16.63 4.06 20.55
N ASP A 131 16.13 3.73 21.73
CA ASP A 131 16.58 2.57 22.48
C ASP A 131 16.04 1.28 21.85
N GLY A 132 16.77 0.18 21.98
CA GLY A 132 16.38 -1.13 21.46
C GLY A 132 17.52 -1.87 20.78
N THR A 133 17.28 -3.11 20.40
CA THR A 133 18.28 -3.92 19.71
C THR A 133 18.45 -3.48 18.26
N GLU A 134 19.63 -3.70 17.70
CA GLU A 134 19.88 -3.39 16.28
C GLU A 134 18.97 -4.20 15.35
N ASP A 135 18.56 -5.40 15.78
CA ASP A 135 17.62 -6.24 15.03
C ASP A 135 16.22 -5.63 14.95
N GLU A 136 15.70 -5.11 16.07
CA GLU A 136 14.42 -4.40 16.12
C GLU A 136 14.45 -3.11 15.28
N LYS A 137 15.52 -2.32 15.41
CA LYS A 137 15.71 -1.08 14.64
C LYS A 137 15.78 -1.36 13.14
N THR A 138 16.57 -2.36 12.75
CA THR A 138 16.77 -2.78 11.36
C THR A 138 15.45 -3.24 10.74
N GLN A 139 14.70 -4.09 11.45
CA GLN A 139 13.40 -4.56 10.98
C GLN A 139 12.40 -3.40 10.82
N THR A 140 12.23 -2.58 11.87
CA THR A 140 11.27 -1.45 11.83
C THR A 140 11.62 -0.45 10.75
N ARG A 141 12.93 -0.16 10.56
CA ARG A 141 13.41 0.71 9.50
C ARG A 141 13.13 0.14 8.11
N GLY A 142 13.40 -1.14 7.90
CA GLY A 142 13.14 -1.82 6.63
C GLY A 142 11.66 -1.80 6.24
N GLU A 143 10.77 -2.02 7.21
CA GLU A 143 9.33 -1.90 7.00
C GLU A 143 8.92 -0.46 6.64
N ALA A 144 9.41 0.54 7.39
CA ALA A 144 9.08 1.95 7.16
C ALA A 144 9.56 2.43 5.79
N LEU A 145 10.75 2.03 5.36
CA LEU A 145 11.28 2.33 4.02
C LEU A 145 10.46 1.66 2.92
N SER A 146 10.08 0.39 3.09
CA SER A 146 9.21 -0.32 2.15
C SER A 146 7.85 0.38 1.98
N LEU A 147 7.24 0.78 3.09
CA LEU A 147 5.96 1.49 3.08
C LEU A 147 6.09 2.87 2.43
N ARG A 148 7.16 3.62 2.71
CA ARG A 148 7.39 4.92 2.11
C ARG A 148 7.58 4.79 0.59
N ALA A 149 8.38 3.82 0.14
CA ALA A 149 8.54 3.51 -1.28
C ALA A 149 7.19 3.18 -1.93
N TYR A 150 6.38 2.35 -1.28
CA TYR A 150 5.07 1.96 -1.76
C TYR A 150 4.10 3.15 -1.89
N TYR A 151 4.05 4.02 -0.89
CA TYR A 151 3.17 5.19 -0.93
C TYR A 151 3.58 6.22 -1.98
N TYR A 152 4.89 6.44 -2.17
CA TYR A 152 5.36 7.27 -3.28
C TYR A 152 5.11 6.63 -4.64
N PHE A 153 5.26 5.31 -4.76
CA PHE A 153 4.93 4.58 -5.98
C PHE A 153 3.45 4.74 -6.35
N LEU A 154 2.55 4.68 -5.37
CA LEU A 154 1.13 4.94 -5.60
C LEU A 154 0.87 6.40 -5.99
N LEU A 155 1.45 7.34 -5.25
CA LEU A 155 1.27 8.77 -5.54
C LEU A 155 1.73 9.14 -6.95
N VAL A 156 2.92 8.71 -7.36
CA VAL A 156 3.44 9.07 -8.66
C VAL A 156 2.64 8.46 -9.81
N ASN A 157 2.15 7.21 -9.63
CA ASN A 157 1.34 6.54 -10.65
C ASN A 157 -0.11 7.04 -10.71
N LEU A 158 -0.65 7.58 -9.62
CA LEU A 158 -2.00 8.16 -9.61
C LEU A 158 -2.04 9.62 -10.06
N TYR A 159 -0.99 10.40 -9.82
CA TYR A 159 -1.01 11.87 -9.97
C TYR A 159 0.04 12.43 -10.91
N ALA A 160 0.78 11.57 -11.62
CA ALA A 160 1.77 11.99 -12.63
C ALA A 160 1.65 11.14 -13.90
N MET A 161 2.42 11.51 -14.91
CA MET A 161 2.55 10.70 -16.12
C MET A 161 3.39 9.45 -15.83
N PRO A 162 3.19 8.34 -16.58
CA PRO A 162 4.00 7.14 -16.44
C PRO A 162 5.50 7.43 -16.61
N TYR A 163 6.35 6.64 -15.94
CA TYR A 163 7.81 6.76 -16.01
C TYR A 163 8.32 6.67 -17.45
N ASN A 164 7.80 5.72 -18.24
CA ASN A 164 8.14 5.49 -19.64
C ASN A 164 7.10 6.12 -20.59
N SER A 165 6.74 7.37 -20.36
CA SER A 165 5.83 8.10 -21.25
C SER A 165 6.45 8.29 -22.64
N ALA A 166 5.73 7.89 -23.68
CA ALA A 166 6.21 7.97 -25.05
C ALA A 166 6.63 9.40 -25.43
N GLY A 167 7.90 9.57 -25.84
CA GLY A 167 8.44 10.83 -26.33
C GLY A 167 8.82 11.87 -25.27
N THR A 168 8.73 11.53 -23.96
CA THR A 168 9.10 12.47 -22.90
C THR A 168 9.90 11.75 -21.81
N ALA A 169 11.10 12.24 -21.54
CA ALA A 169 11.94 11.69 -20.49
C ALA A 169 11.38 11.99 -19.10
N PRO A 170 11.47 11.07 -18.13
CA PRO A 170 10.91 11.22 -16.79
C PRO A 170 11.49 12.41 -16.01
N GLU A 171 12.69 12.90 -16.38
CA GLU A 171 13.32 14.11 -15.83
C GLU A 171 12.55 15.38 -16.20
N SER A 172 11.80 15.35 -17.30
CA SER A 172 11.00 16.48 -17.79
C SER A 172 9.55 16.44 -17.35
N LEU A 173 9.12 15.34 -16.74
CA LEU A 173 7.75 15.14 -16.27
C LEU A 173 7.62 15.55 -14.80
N LEU A 174 6.59 16.33 -14.47
CA LEU A 174 6.29 16.65 -13.09
C LEU A 174 5.67 15.43 -12.38
N GLY A 175 6.36 14.96 -11.35
CA GLY A 175 5.91 13.92 -10.43
C GLY A 175 5.09 14.47 -9.27
N VAL A 176 5.43 14.11 -8.04
CA VAL A 176 4.81 14.57 -6.80
C VAL A 176 5.86 15.19 -5.86
N PRO A 177 5.48 16.02 -4.88
CA PRO A 177 6.41 16.54 -3.89
C PRO A 177 7.09 15.43 -3.09
N LEU A 178 8.42 15.47 -2.95
CA LEU A 178 9.17 14.59 -2.06
C LEU A 178 9.29 15.22 -0.67
N VAL A 179 8.62 14.59 0.30
CA VAL A 179 8.71 14.93 1.73
C VAL A 179 9.37 13.75 2.44
N ILE A 180 10.69 13.80 2.61
CA ILE A 180 11.50 12.68 3.12
C ILE A 180 11.98 12.88 4.57
N ARG A 181 11.51 13.97 5.23
CA ARG A 181 11.79 14.28 6.62
C ARG A 181 10.50 14.66 7.35
N PRO A 182 10.42 14.44 8.66
CA PRO A 182 9.22 14.72 9.45
C PRO A 182 9.06 16.20 9.83
N GLU A 183 9.43 17.12 8.93
CA GLU A 183 9.32 18.57 9.18
C GLU A 183 7.94 19.07 8.73
N ILE A 184 7.26 19.77 9.64
CA ILE A 184 6.04 20.51 9.31
C ILE A 184 6.47 21.82 8.67
N ARG A 185 5.95 22.11 7.48
CA ARG A 185 6.21 23.33 6.72
C ARG A 185 4.91 24.04 6.43
N ASP A 186 4.87 25.34 6.68
CA ASP A 186 3.71 26.18 6.34
C ASP A 186 3.69 26.57 4.86
N GLU A 187 4.84 26.44 4.18
CA GLU A 187 4.98 26.79 2.77
C GLU A 187 4.64 25.59 1.86
N GLY A 188 4.06 25.89 0.70
CA GLY A 188 3.79 24.87 -0.32
C GLY A 188 5.09 24.25 -0.85
N ILE A 189 5.07 22.93 -1.05
CA ILE A 189 6.21 22.16 -1.55
C ILE A 189 6.03 21.96 -3.05
N ALA A 190 7.05 22.33 -3.84
CA ALA A 190 7.05 22.14 -5.29
C ALA A 190 7.05 20.63 -5.64
N ARG A 191 6.47 20.32 -6.79
CA ARG A 191 6.54 18.96 -7.34
C ARG A 191 7.95 18.65 -7.80
N ASN A 192 8.44 17.51 -7.45
CA ASN A 192 9.66 16.92 -8.02
C ASN A 192 9.36 16.30 -9.39
N THR A 193 10.40 16.00 -10.16
CA THR A 193 10.23 15.26 -11.41
C THR A 193 9.87 13.79 -11.15
N VAL A 194 9.29 13.13 -12.14
CA VAL A 194 9.00 11.68 -12.06
C VAL A 194 10.30 10.90 -11.80
N ALA A 195 11.40 11.28 -12.47
CA ALA A 195 12.72 10.65 -12.26
C ALA A 195 13.22 10.78 -10.82
N GLU A 196 13.12 11.98 -10.21
CA GLU A 196 13.54 12.19 -8.82
C GLU A 196 12.69 11.36 -7.85
N VAL A 197 11.37 11.27 -8.07
CA VAL A 197 10.49 10.47 -7.24
C VAL A 197 10.84 8.99 -7.33
N TYR A 198 11.03 8.44 -8.54
CA TYR A 198 11.43 7.04 -8.72
C TYR A 198 12.85 6.77 -8.18
N THR A 199 13.76 7.73 -8.26
CA THR A 199 15.09 7.62 -7.64
C THR A 199 14.98 7.43 -6.12
N GLN A 200 14.09 8.20 -5.47
CA GLN A 200 13.84 8.03 -4.03
C GLN A 200 13.15 6.70 -3.71
N ILE A 201 12.17 6.31 -4.52
CA ILE A 201 11.47 5.01 -4.39
C ILE A 201 12.48 3.85 -4.46
N CYS A 202 13.35 3.85 -5.50
CA CYS A 202 14.36 2.81 -5.67
C CYS A 202 15.36 2.78 -4.51
N LYS A 203 15.80 3.96 -4.04
CA LYS A 203 16.69 4.04 -2.88
C LYS A 203 16.06 3.40 -1.64
N ASP A 204 14.81 3.74 -1.35
CA ASP A 204 14.11 3.23 -0.17
C ASP A 204 13.90 1.72 -0.26
N ILE A 205 13.46 1.22 -1.41
CA ILE A 205 13.15 -0.22 -1.53
C ILE A 205 14.40 -1.10 -1.57
N GLU A 206 15.49 -0.65 -2.18
CA GLU A 206 16.76 -1.40 -2.17
C GLU A 206 17.34 -1.49 -0.75
N GLU A 207 17.34 -0.36 0.00
CA GLU A 207 17.75 -0.36 1.40
C GLU A 207 16.84 -1.29 2.23
N ALA A 208 15.52 -1.22 2.00
CA ALA A 208 14.55 -2.06 2.70
C ALA A 208 14.76 -3.56 2.44
N CYS A 209 14.98 -3.97 1.19
CA CYS A 209 15.27 -5.36 0.85
C CYS A 209 16.49 -5.88 1.60
N SER A 210 17.55 -5.06 1.69
CA SER A 210 18.77 -5.42 2.44
C SER A 210 18.51 -5.54 3.94
N LEU A 211 17.77 -4.60 4.54
CA LEU A 211 17.48 -4.58 5.98
C LEU A 211 16.54 -5.71 6.41
N LEU A 212 15.64 -6.14 5.52
CA LEU A 212 14.68 -7.20 5.78
C LEU A 212 15.18 -8.60 5.43
N ASP A 213 16.44 -8.74 5.03
CA ASP A 213 17.00 -10.06 4.77
C ASP A 213 16.84 -10.99 5.99
N GLY A 214 16.39 -12.22 5.74
CA GLY A 214 16.04 -13.19 6.79
C GLY A 214 14.74 -12.90 7.58
N LYS A 215 14.06 -11.78 7.36
CA LYS A 215 12.78 -11.44 8.02
C LYS A 215 11.60 -12.03 7.24
N THR A 216 11.19 -13.23 7.58
CA THR A 216 10.15 -13.98 6.88
C THR A 216 8.74 -13.71 7.45
N ALA A 217 7.69 -14.06 6.71
CA ALA A 217 6.31 -14.01 7.19
C ALA A 217 6.09 -14.86 8.46
N ASN A 218 6.84 -15.93 8.64
CA ASN A 218 6.77 -16.78 9.84
C ASN A 218 7.29 -16.07 11.10
N THR A 219 8.19 -15.09 10.95
CA THR A 219 8.75 -14.33 12.06
C THR A 219 7.99 -13.05 12.38
N ILE A 220 7.46 -12.35 11.36
CA ILE A 220 6.82 -11.04 11.54
C ILE A 220 5.35 -11.00 11.15
N GLY A 221 4.81 -12.07 10.57
CA GLY A 221 3.40 -12.20 10.17
C GLY A 221 3.10 -11.66 8.76
N LEU A 222 1.88 -11.94 8.29
CA LEU A 222 1.42 -11.57 6.95
C LEU A 222 0.96 -10.10 6.84
N PHE A 223 0.69 -9.43 7.98
CA PHE A 223 0.20 -8.06 8.01
C PHE A 223 1.32 -7.01 8.08
N ARG A 224 2.56 -7.45 8.02
CA ARG A 224 3.75 -6.61 8.03
C ARG A 224 4.63 -6.94 6.83
N ILE A 225 5.33 -5.92 6.30
CA ILE A 225 6.24 -6.12 5.18
C ILE A 225 7.39 -7.01 5.63
N ASN A 226 7.47 -8.20 5.03
CA ASN A 226 8.55 -9.15 5.21
C ASN A 226 9.50 -9.09 4.00
N ASN A 227 10.60 -9.83 4.05
CA ASN A 227 11.60 -9.88 2.98
C ASN A 227 10.96 -10.18 1.60
N VAL A 228 10.10 -11.19 1.51
CA VAL A 228 9.44 -11.58 0.25
C VAL A 228 8.54 -10.46 -0.28
N ALA A 229 7.81 -9.79 0.61
CA ALA A 229 6.95 -8.66 0.25
C ALA A 229 7.75 -7.45 -0.24
N ALA A 230 8.90 -7.15 0.40
CA ALA A 230 9.79 -6.08 -0.04
C ALA A 230 10.34 -6.35 -1.46
N HIS A 231 10.84 -7.55 -1.72
CA HIS A 231 11.31 -7.95 -3.05
C HIS A 231 10.19 -8.00 -4.10
N LEU A 232 8.98 -8.41 -3.74
CA LEU A 232 7.81 -8.33 -4.63
C LEU A 232 7.51 -6.88 -5.01
N LEU A 233 7.49 -5.98 -4.02
CA LEU A 233 7.30 -4.55 -4.28
C LEU A 233 8.41 -3.97 -5.18
N ALA A 234 9.67 -4.32 -4.91
CA ALA A 234 10.79 -3.91 -5.75
C ALA A 234 10.60 -4.40 -7.20
N SER A 235 10.23 -5.66 -7.41
CA SER A 235 9.96 -6.19 -8.75
C SER A 235 8.85 -5.43 -9.47
N ARG A 236 7.79 -5.01 -8.76
CA ARG A 236 6.70 -4.20 -9.31
C ARG A 236 7.17 -2.80 -9.70
N ILE A 237 7.96 -2.15 -8.84
CA ILE A 237 8.53 -0.82 -9.10
C ILE A 237 9.40 -0.85 -10.36
N TYR A 238 10.31 -1.81 -10.45
CA TYR A 238 11.20 -1.95 -11.61
C TYR A 238 10.47 -2.41 -12.88
N LEU A 239 9.36 -3.13 -12.76
CA LEU A 239 8.48 -3.47 -13.88
C LEU A 239 7.92 -2.19 -14.52
N TYR A 240 7.43 -1.25 -13.71
CA TYR A 240 6.92 0.04 -14.19
C TYR A 240 8.00 0.94 -14.80
N MET A 241 9.27 0.73 -14.42
CA MET A 241 10.42 1.40 -15.01
C MET A 241 10.97 0.67 -16.25
N GLU A 242 10.43 -0.52 -16.59
CA GLU A 242 10.95 -1.40 -17.64
C GLU A 242 12.43 -1.80 -17.41
N ASN A 243 12.86 -1.84 -16.14
CA ASN A 243 14.16 -2.35 -15.76
C ASN A 243 14.12 -3.87 -15.55
N TRP A 244 14.12 -4.59 -16.66
CA TRP A 244 13.89 -6.03 -16.69
C TRP A 244 14.89 -6.85 -15.88
N ASP A 245 16.15 -6.43 -15.85
CA ASP A 245 17.19 -7.12 -15.08
C ASP A 245 16.91 -7.06 -13.58
N LYS A 246 16.50 -5.89 -13.08
CA LYS A 246 16.11 -5.71 -11.69
C LYS A 246 14.80 -6.46 -11.37
N VAL A 247 13.86 -6.55 -12.29
CA VAL A 247 12.65 -7.38 -12.11
C VAL A 247 13.05 -8.85 -11.90
N ILE A 248 13.94 -9.39 -12.74
CA ILE A 248 14.41 -10.78 -12.65
C ILE A 248 15.17 -11.01 -11.34
N GLU A 249 16.06 -10.09 -10.96
CA GLU A 249 16.81 -10.14 -9.69
C GLU A 249 15.87 -10.25 -8.49
N HIS A 250 14.97 -9.29 -8.35
CA HIS A 250 14.07 -9.23 -7.18
C HIS A 250 13.01 -10.34 -7.15
N THR A 251 12.48 -10.74 -8.32
CA THR A 251 11.58 -11.91 -8.35
C THR A 251 12.30 -13.20 -8.02
N GLY A 252 13.56 -13.34 -8.41
CA GLY A 252 14.43 -14.47 -8.03
C GLY A 252 14.61 -14.53 -6.52
N ALA A 253 14.99 -13.41 -5.89
CA ALA A 253 15.16 -13.31 -4.43
C ALA A 253 13.86 -13.60 -3.68
N ALA A 254 12.74 -13.02 -4.13
CA ALA A 254 11.43 -13.24 -3.50
C ALA A 254 10.98 -14.71 -3.58
N LEU A 255 11.14 -15.35 -4.74
CA LEU A 255 10.70 -16.75 -4.96
C LEU A 255 11.50 -17.77 -4.14
N ALA A 256 12.69 -17.42 -3.66
CA ALA A 256 13.44 -18.27 -2.75
C ALA A 256 12.74 -18.47 -1.39
N GLY A 257 11.92 -17.51 -0.96
CA GLY A 257 11.20 -17.55 0.31
C GLY A 257 9.67 -17.46 0.18
N ALA A 258 9.15 -17.32 -1.03
CA ALA A 258 7.70 -17.19 -1.27
C ALA A 258 6.96 -18.52 -1.06
N PRO A 259 5.68 -18.48 -0.64
CA PRO A 259 4.82 -19.65 -0.68
C PRO A 259 4.73 -20.24 -2.10
N ALA A 260 4.52 -21.56 -2.19
CA ALA A 260 4.35 -22.23 -3.48
C ALA A 260 3.05 -21.77 -4.17
N LEU A 261 3.04 -21.83 -5.52
CA LEU A 261 1.81 -21.64 -6.29
C LEU A 261 0.80 -22.74 -5.96
N VAL A 262 -0.46 -22.35 -5.91
CA VAL A 262 -1.59 -23.26 -5.71
C VAL A 262 -2.04 -23.83 -7.06
N ASP A 263 -2.18 -25.14 -7.12
CA ASP A 263 -2.87 -25.75 -8.25
C ASP A 263 -4.38 -25.50 -8.13
N LEU A 264 -4.86 -24.52 -8.88
CA LEU A 264 -6.26 -24.11 -8.85
C LEU A 264 -7.20 -25.21 -9.38
N THR A 265 -6.71 -26.20 -10.14
CA THR A 265 -7.53 -27.31 -10.65
C THR A 265 -7.96 -28.26 -9.54
N THR A 266 -7.19 -28.33 -8.47
CA THR A 266 -7.45 -29.19 -7.31
C THR A 266 -7.86 -28.39 -6.07
N TYR A 267 -7.74 -27.04 -6.11
CA TYR A 267 -8.04 -26.19 -4.97
C TYR A 267 -9.54 -26.16 -4.65
N GLN A 268 -9.87 -26.35 -3.39
CA GLN A 268 -11.26 -26.39 -2.92
C GLN A 268 -11.57 -25.14 -2.07
N LEU A 269 -12.52 -24.34 -2.53
CA LEU A 269 -13.06 -23.26 -1.75
C LEU A 269 -13.91 -23.80 -0.58
N SER A 270 -13.83 -23.17 0.57
CA SER A 270 -14.65 -23.50 1.74
C SER A 270 -16.16 -23.24 1.52
N ASN A 271 -16.48 -22.41 0.54
CA ASN A 271 -17.85 -22.17 0.06
C ASN A 271 -17.86 -22.08 -1.46
N THR A 272 -18.22 -23.14 -2.13
CA THR A 272 -18.28 -23.22 -3.61
C THR A 272 -19.54 -22.59 -4.19
N ALA A 273 -20.63 -22.51 -3.41
CA ALA A 273 -21.88 -21.88 -3.84
C ALA A 273 -21.79 -20.35 -3.85
N SER A 274 -20.91 -19.81 -3.00
CA SER A 274 -20.68 -18.36 -2.89
C SER A 274 -19.19 -18.09 -2.65
N PRO A 275 -18.35 -18.18 -3.69
CA PRO A 275 -16.88 -18.03 -3.58
C PRO A 275 -16.42 -16.76 -2.88
N GLN A 276 -17.16 -15.66 -2.99
CA GLN A 276 -16.87 -14.40 -2.32
C GLN A 276 -16.95 -14.50 -0.78
N TYR A 277 -17.69 -15.46 -0.25
CA TYR A 277 -17.79 -15.73 1.19
C TYR A 277 -16.92 -16.90 1.66
N ALA A 278 -16.16 -17.52 0.74
CA ALA A 278 -15.22 -18.54 1.13
C ALA A 278 -14.12 -17.93 2.03
N THR A 279 -13.86 -18.55 3.17
CA THR A 279 -12.83 -18.10 4.12
C THR A 279 -11.40 -18.27 3.60
N ASN A 280 -11.24 -19.00 2.50
CA ASN A 280 -9.98 -19.28 1.82
C ASN A 280 -10.00 -18.84 0.35
N ASN A 281 -10.78 -17.82 0.01
CA ASN A 281 -10.75 -17.24 -1.34
C ASN A 281 -9.41 -16.51 -1.61
N ILE A 282 -9.18 -16.11 -2.87
CA ILE A 282 -7.90 -15.56 -3.34
C ILE A 282 -7.43 -14.28 -2.65
N ILE A 283 -8.29 -13.59 -1.92
CA ILE A 283 -7.98 -12.38 -1.15
C ILE A 283 -8.06 -12.62 0.37
N SER A 284 -8.27 -13.86 0.78
CA SER A 284 -8.27 -14.25 2.19
C SER A 284 -6.86 -14.48 2.71
N ARG A 285 -6.62 -14.16 3.99
CA ARG A 285 -5.39 -14.53 4.70
C ARG A 285 -5.10 -16.04 4.69
N ASN A 286 -6.12 -16.85 4.47
CA ASN A 286 -6.02 -18.31 4.43
C ASN A 286 -5.73 -18.85 3.01
N PHE A 287 -5.59 -17.97 2.01
CA PHE A 287 -5.15 -18.42 0.69
C PHE A 287 -3.65 -18.72 0.72
N PRO A 288 -3.21 -19.92 0.29
CA PRO A 288 -1.83 -20.37 0.54
C PRO A 288 -0.73 -19.55 -0.12
N GLU A 289 -1.03 -18.81 -1.20
CA GLU A 289 -0.05 -17.97 -1.91
C GLU A 289 0.21 -16.60 -1.27
N VAL A 290 -0.43 -16.30 -0.15
CA VAL A 290 -0.36 -14.96 0.43
C VAL A 290 1.04 -14.65 0.97
N ILE A 291 1.60 -13.54 0.51
CA ILE A 291 2.89 -12.97 0.93
C ILE A 291 2.68 -11.83 1.93
N PHE A 292 1.73 -10.93 1.63
CA PHE A 292 1.44 -9.77 2.45
C PHE A 292 -0.03 -9.35 2.30
N ILE A 293 -0.59 -8.85 3.38
CA ILE A 293 -1.95 -8.34 3.43
C ILE A 293 -1.90 -6.92 3.99
N GLY A 294 -2.42 -5.98 3.24
CA GLY A 294 -2.48 -4.57 3.65
C GLY A 294 -3.88 -4.00 3.59
N GLY A 295 -4.08 -2.97 4.40
CA GLY A 295 -5.35 -2.27 4.50
C GLY A 295 -6.47 -3.10 5.14
N MET A 296 -7.56 -2.43 5.49
CA MET A 296 -8.83 -3.07 5.74
C MET A 296 -9.69 -2.94 4.50
N ALA A 297 -10.51 -3.93 4.19
CA ALA A 297 -11.56 -3.77 3.20
C ALA A 297 -12.42 -2.59 3.65
N GLY A 298 -12.10 -1.43 3.15
CA GLY A 298 -13.03 -0.34 3.19
C GLY A 298 -14.31 -0.87 2.55
N ASN A 299 -15.44 -0.49 3.11
CA ASN A 299 -16.72 -0.69 2.47
C ASN A 299 -16.71 0.02 1.10
N ILE A 300 -15.96 -0.53 0.12
CA ILE A 300 -16.40 -0.36 -1.24
C ILE A 300 -17.70 -1.16 -1.24
N LYS A 301 -18.73 -0.53 -0.72
CA LYS A 301 -20.06 -0.76 -1.18
C LYS A 301 -20.12 -0.22 -2.61
N THR A 302 -19.35 -0.83 -3.49
CA THR A 302 -19.94 -1.03 -4.78
C THR A 302 -21.07 -1.95 -4.40
N GLU A 303 -22.13 -1.33 -4.06
CA GLU A 303 -23.40 -2.01 -3.97
C GLU A 303 -23.43 -2.85 -5.22
N GLY A 304 -23.39 -4.15 -5.04
CA GLY A 304 -23.09 -5.10 -6.09
C GLY A 304 -24.01 -5.12 -7.27
N THR A 305 -24.71 -4.07 -7.46
CA THR A 305 -25.66 -3.79 -8.53
C THR A 305 -25.09 -2.88 -9.62
N LEU A 306 -23.92 -2.24 -9.41
CA LEU A 306 -23.46 -1.16 -10.30
C LEU A 306 -22.27 -1.48 -11.15
N ILE A 307 -21.37 -2.32 -10.65
CA ILE A 307 -20.11 -2.64 -11.30
C ILE A 307 -19.98 -4.15 -11.34
N ARG A 308 -19.82 -4.71 -12.52
CA ARG A 308 -19.73 -6.15 -12.73
C ARG A 308 -18.60 -6.49 -13.67
N VAL A 309 -18.13 -7.72 -13.58
CA VAL A 309 -17.31 -8.30 -14.63
C VAL A 309 -18.21 -8.51 -15.85
N SER A 310 -17.78 -8.03 -17.00
CA SER A 310 -18.54 -8.14 -18.23
C SER A 310 -18.79 -9.60 -18.61
N ASP A 311 -20.06 -9.95 -18.81
CA ASP A 311 -20.48 -11.25 -19.36
C ASP A 311 -21.21 -11.13 -20.71
N SER A 312 -21.49 -9.89 -21.13
CA SER A 312 -22.23 -9.57 -22.35
C SER A 312 -21.37 -8.77 -23.33
N GLY A 313 -21.37 -9.15 -24.57
CA GLY A 313 -20.55 -8.52 -25.61
C GLY A 313 -19.36 -9.35 -26.04
N SER A 314 -18.73 -8.98 -27.16
CA SER A 314 -17.61 -9.74 -27.75
C SER A 314 -16.33 -9.69 -26.92
N ASN A 315 -16.15 -8.69 -26.08
CA ASN A 315 -14.96 -8.43 -25.28
C ASN A 315 -15.20 -8.63 -23.78
N ALA A 316 -16.25 -9.35 -23.39
CA ALA A 316 -16.55 -9.60 -21.99
C ALA A 316 -15.41 -10.41 -21.34
N LEU A 317 -14.86 -9.93 -20.23
CA LEU A 317 -13.73 -10.58 -19.54
C LEU A 317 -13.97 -12.07 -19.29
N LEU A 318 -15.16 -12.45 -18.83
CA LEU A 318 -15.50 -13.86 -18.57
C LEU A 318 -15.47 -14.75 -19.81
N ARG A 319 -15.63 -14.21 -21.02
CA ARG A 319 -15.54 -14.97 -22.26
C ARG A 319 -14.12 -15.25 -22.70
N LEU A 320 -13.15 -14.50 -22.15
CA LEU A 320 -11.73 -14.77 -22.39
C LEU A 320 -11.24 -16.00 -21.63
N TYR A 321 -11.96 -16.41 -20.58
CA TYR A 321 -11.65 -17.65 -19.87
C TYR A 321 -12.36 -18.83 -20.51
N ASP A 322 -11.59 -19.85 -20.89
CA ASP A 322 -12.15 -21.13 -21.30
C ASP A 322 -13.03 -21.72 -20.20
N SER A 323 -14.04 -22.52 -20.59
CA SER A 323 -14.92 -23.18 -19.62
C SER A 323 -14.19 -24.14 -18.67
N SER A 324 -13.03 -24.67 -19.10
CA SER A 324 -12.15 -25.52 -18.30
C SER A 324 -11.15 -24.74 -17.43
N ASP A 325 -11.06 -23.42 -17.56
CA ASP A 325 -10.15 -22.60 -16.77
C ASP A 325 -10.61 -22.55 -15.31
N ALA A 326 -9.81 -23.12 -14.43
CA ALA A 326 -10.12 -23.20 -12.99
C ALA A 326 -10.32 -21.83 -12.34
N ARG A 327 -9.67 -20.76 -12.87
CA ARG A 327 -9.82 -19.38 -12.38
C ARG A 327 -11.26 -18.91 -12.46
N ARG A 328 -11.99 -19.36 -13.49
CA ARG A 328 -13.39 -18.99 -13.71
C ARG A 328 -14.27 -19.31 -12.50
N ASN A 329 -14.05 -20.45 -11.87
CA ASN A 329 -14.87 -20.92 -10.75
C ASN A 329 -14.35 -20.46 -9.38
N ILE A 330 -13.08 -20.04 -9.30
CA ILE A 330 -12.44 -19.62 -8.04
C ILE A 330 -12.46 -18.11 -7.88
N PHE A 331 -12.31 -17.35 -8.98
CA PHE A 331 -12.23 -15.89 -8.95
C PHE A 331 -13.60 -15.22 -9.13
N PHE A 332 -14.57 -15.91 -9.71
CA PHE A 332 -15.87 -15.35 -10.02
C PHE A 332 -16.98 -16.17 -9.40
N SER A 333 -18.04 -15.53 -8.99
CA SER A 333 -19.26 -16.17 -8.50
C SER A 333 -20.44 -15.82 -9.37
N ASP A 334 -21.31 -16.84 -9.65
CA ASP A 334 -22.60 -16.62 -10.28
C ASP A 334 -23.59 -16.13 -9.22
N MET A 335 -23.98 -14.87 -9.31
CA MET A 335 -25.06 -14.32 -8.49
C MET A 335 -26.34 -14.28 -9.31
N SER A 336 -26.99 -15.42 -9.46
CA SER A 336 -28.29 -15.58 -10.14
C SER A 336 -29.45 -14.82 -9.47
N PHE A 337 -29.16 -14.05 -8.42
CA PHE A 337 -30.15 -13.22 -7.74
C PHE A 337 -30.25 -11.84 -8.43
N MET A 338 -31.39 -11.53 -8.99
CA MET A 338 -31.74 -10.24 -9.60
C MET A 338 -30.97 -9.85 -10.90
N TYR A 339 -30.93 -10.65 -11.93
CA TYR A 339 -30.42 -10.25 -13.26
C TYR A 339 -28.92 -10.09 -13.44
N TYR A 340 -28.08 -10.42 -12.45
CA TYR A 340 -26.62 -10.31 -12.54
C TYR A 340 -25.96 -11.69 -12.44
N LYS A 341 -25.15 -12.01 -13.45
CA LYS A 341 -24.64 -13.37 -13.59
C LYS A 341 -23.29 -13.62 -12.91
N TYR A 342 -22.43 -12.62 -12.74
CA TYR A 342 -21.07 -12.83 -12.28
C TYR A 342 -20.51 -11.68 -11.45
N TRP A 343 -19.80 -12.03 -10.38
CA TRP A 343 -19.08 -11.13 -9.52
C TRP A 343 -17.61 -11.53 -9.43
N MET A 344 -16.71 -10.56 -9.52
CA MET A 344 -15.32 -10.82 -9.18
C MET A 344 -15.19 -11.08 -7.69
N ALA A 345 -14.50 -12.18 -7.34
CA ALA A 345 -14.09 -12.48 -5.97
C ALA A 345 -12.98 -11.54 -5.44
N LYS A 346 -12.72 -10.39 -6.10
CA LYS A 346 -11.90 -9.29 -5.55
C LYS A 346 -12.46 -8.74 -4.23
N ARG A 347 -13.63 -9.20 -3.84
CA ARG A 347 -14.33 -8.86 -2.61
C ARG A 347 -14.58 -10.11 -1.81
N GLY A 348 -13.57 -10.54 -1.11
CA GLY A 348 -13.77 -11.45 0.01
C GLY A 348 -14.44 -10.74 1.16
N THR A 349 -14.79 -11.53 2.16
CA THR A 349 -15.28 -11.06 3.44
C THR A 349 -14.52 -9.81 3.90
N GLN A 350 -15.22 -8.88 4.45
CA GLN A 350 -14.94 -7.50 4.84
C GLN A 350 -13.64 -7.20 5.62
N GLU A 351 -12.71 -8.14 5.71
CA GLU A 351 -11.57 -8.06 6.61
C GLU A 351 -10.26 -7.57 5.97
N GLN A 352 -10.19 -7.47 4.60
CA GLN A 352 -8.89 -7.25 3.95
C GLN A 352 -8.99 -6.26 2.78
N GLY A 353 -8.05 -5.33 2.71
CA GLY A 353 -8.00 -4.32 1.66
C GLY A 353 -7.40 -4.85 0.36
N PHE A 354 -6.17 -5.37 0.42
CA PHE A 354 -5.46 -5.95 -0.71
C PHE A 354 -4.51 -7.06 -0.25
N VAL A 355 -4.20 -7.96 -1.17
CA VAL A 355 -3.36 -9.14 -0.93
C VAL A 355 -2.30 -9.23 -2.01
N TRP A 356 -1.03 -9.36 -1.62
CA TRP A 356 0.07 -9.68 -2.52
C TRP A 356 0.33 -11.17 -2.49
N ARG A 357 0.50 -11.76 -3.66
CA ARG A 357 0.56 -13.22 -3.83
C ARG A 357 1.73 -13.66 -4.70
N THR A 358 2.17 -14.89 -4.49
CA THR A 358 3.25 -15.52 -5.27
C THR A 358 3.01 -15.50 -6.77
N ALA A 359 1.76 -15.61 -7.22
CA ALA A 359 1.42 -15.56 -8.64
C ALA A 359 1.93 -14.29 -9.33
N GLU A 360 1.93 -13.14 -8.64
CA GLU A 360 2.46 -11.88 -9.19
C GLU A 360 3.96 -11.96 -9.49
N LEU A 361 4.75 -12.60 -8.63
CA LEU A 361 6.19 -12.78 -8.87
C LEU A 361 6.47 -13.51 -10.18
N TYR A 362 5.70 -14.56 -10.47
CA TYR A 362 5.84 -15.31 -11.73
C TYR A 362 5.42 -14.48 -12.93
N LEU A 363 4.36 -13.69 -12.80
CA LEU A 363 3.88 -12.82 -13.90
C LEU A 363 4.89 -11.71 -14.18
N ASN A 364 5.39 -11.00 -13.15
CA ASN A 364 6.39 -9.95 -13.31
C ASN A 364 7.67 -10.50 -13.98
N ARG A 365 8.12 -11.68 -13.54
CA ARG A 365 9.31 -12.32 -14.12
C ARG A 365 9.08 -12.78 -15.56
N ALA A 366 7.90 -13.33 -15.86
CA ALA A 366 7.56 -13.76 -17.21
C ALA A 366 7.51 -12.57 -18.18
N GLU A 367 6.94 -11.45 -17.77
CA GLU A 367 6.90 -10.22 -18.55
C GLU A 367 8.31 -9.69 -18.82
N ALA A 368 9.17 -9.67 -17.81
CA ALA A 368 10.56 -9.23 -17.97
C ALA A 368 11.34 -10.10 -18.97
N TYR A 369 11.22 -11.42 -18.87
CA TYR A 369 11.84 -12.33 -19.84
C TYR A 369 11.28 -12.15 -21.26
N ALA A 370 9.97 -12.02 -21.38
CA ALA A 370 9.33 -11.80 -22.69
C ALA A 370 9.82 -10.49 -23.33
N ALA A 371 9.91 -9.41 -22.57
CA ALA A 371 10.41 -8.11 -23.05
C ALA A 371 11.88 -8.20 -23.48
N LYS A 372 12.74 -8.84 -22.69
CA LYS A 372 14.15 -9.06 -23.05
C LYS A 372 14.29 -9.90 -24.32
N TYR A 373 13.52 -10.99 -24.43
CA TYR A 373 13.52 -11.82 -25.63
C TYR A 373 13.10 -11.02 -26.89
N MET A 374 12.03 -10.21 -26.77
CA MET A 374 11.57 -9.35 -27.87
C MET A 374 12.61 -8.28 -28.25
N ALA A 375 13.45 -7.83 -27.31
CA ALA A 375 14.58 -6.94 -27.55
C ALA A 375 15.81 -7.64 -28.15
N GLY A 376 15.75 -8.96 -28.37
CA GLY A 376 16.83 -9.73 -29.01
C GLY A 376 17.79 -10.43 -28.03
N ASP A 377 17.49 -10.41 -26.72
CA ASP A 377 18.25 -11.18 -25.73
C ASP A 377 17.76 -12.63 -25.70
N ASN A 378 18.47 -13.50 -26.41
CA ASN A 378 18.15 -14.93 -26.50
C ASN A 378 18.77 -15.77 -25.34
N SER A 379 19.36 -15.12 -24.36
CA SER A 379 19.93 -15.80 -23.16
C SER A 379 18.89 -16.02 -22.06
N CYS A 380 17.67 -15.59 -22.26
CA CYS A 380 16.56 -15.61 -21.30
C CYS A 380 15.73 -16.87 -21.39
#